data_5d4fa0db39ef5e18f22f0e3ead04f4e9
#
_entry.id   5d4fa0db39ef5e18f22f0e3ead04f4e9
#
_cell.length_a   1.000
_cell.length_b   1.000
_cell.length_c   1.000
_cell.angle_alpha   90.00
_cell.angle_beta   90.00
_cell.angle_gamma   90.00
#
_symmetry.space_group_name_H-M   'P 1'
#
loop_
_entity.id
_entity.type
_entity.pdbx_description
1 polymer ?
#
loop_
_entity_poly.entity_id
_entity_poly.type
_entity_poly.pdbx_seq_one_letter_code
_entity_poly.pdbx_strand_id
1 'polypeptide(L)'
;YEATRDFYHGETICTPEIRTSHIVRGRIPEAINKRVDQLLESDKTMYYERMIFNIEIPSIHEDINGNRLNLCISGCKSYARDNLSGKMTAQRFNLAIGFLNLACTNQCLSTDGYKEEIRATSARDLYQSTLDLFSQYNVARHIHLMRSLGNTMLSEHRFCQILGRMRLYNYLPQAQQRKLPRLLITDSQINNVARAYIHDDNFAGNNGELSMWMFYNLITGANKSSYLDTFLGRSVNATEVSVGLTEALNG
;
A
#
# COMPACT_ATOMS: atom_id res chain seq x y z
N TYR A 1 -11.83 4.38 12.63
CA TYR A 1 -12.37 3.33 13.51
C TYR A 1 -13.90 3.39 13.59
N GLU A 2 -14.47 4.53 13.98
CA GLU A 2 -15.94 4.68 14.11
C GLU A 2 -16.66 4.36 12.80
N ALA A 3 -16.25 4.94 11.68
CA ALA A 3 -16.83 4.65 10.37
C ALA A 3 -16.78 3.15 10.03
N THR A 4 -15.68 2.46 10.36
CA THR A 4 -15.53 1.03 10.12
C THR A 4 -16.51 0.23 10.96
N ARG A 5 -16.61 0.55 12.25
CA ARG A 5 -17.57 -0.10 13.16
C ARG A 5 -19.03 0.09 12.71
N ASP A 6 -19.37 1.32 12.34
CA ASP A 6 -20.75 1.66 12.01
C ASP A 6 -21.19 1.07 10.68
N PHE A 7 -20.28 1.02 9.68
CA PHE A 7 -20.55 0.42 8.36
C PHE A 7 -20.71 -1.10 8.44
N TYR A 8 -19.83 -1.77 9.19
CA TYR A 8 -19.85 -3.24 9.35
C TYR A 8 -20.71 -3.70 10.56
N HIS A 9 -21.63 -2.85 11.02
CA HIS A 9 -22.65 -3.16 12.03
C HIS A 9 -22.10 -3.68 13.36
N GLY A 10 -20.99 -3.15 13.80
CA GLY A 10 -20.38 -3.51 15.07
C GLY A 10 -19.77 -4.90 15.13
N GLU A 11 -19.48 -5.53 13.98
CA GLU A 11 -18.69 -6.76 13.92
C GLU A 11 -17.37 -6.60 14.68
N THR A 12 -16.81 -7.72 15.12
CA THR A 12 -15.57 -7.71 15.88
C THR A 12 -14.45 -7.07 15.06
N ILE A 13 -14.00 -5.91 15.48
CA ILE A 13 -12.94 -5.14 14.83
C ILE A 13 -11.72 -5.17 15.75
N CYS A 14 -10.59 -5.61 15.24
CA CYS A 14 -9.34 -5.54 15.97
C CYS A 14 -8.99 -4.10 16.33
N THR A 15 -8.31 -3.93 17.45
CA THR A 15 -7.74 -2.63 17.82
C THR A 15 -6.82 -2.16 16.68
N PRO A 16 -6.98 -0.91 16.22
CA PRO A 16 -6.14 -0.39 15.14
C PRO A 16 -4.67 -0.49 15.53
N GLU A 17 -3.89 -1.14 14.70
CA GLU A 17 -2.45 -1.20 14.87
C GLU A 17 -1.82 0.01 14.20
N ILE A 18 -1.38 0.96 14.99
CA ILE A 18 -0.60 2.11 14.50
C ILE A 18 0.86 1.68 14.45
N ARG A 19 1.36 1.39 13.25
CA ARG A 19 2.71 0.80 13.10
C ARG A 19 3.82 1.80 13.21
N THR A 20 3.57 3.05 12.82
CA THR A 20 4.57 4.11 12.94
C THR A 20 3.90 5.47 12.96
N SER A 21 4.15 6.25 14.00
CA SER A 21 3.92 7.69 13.99
C SER A 21 5.27 8.40 14.04
N HIS A 22 5.51 9.33 13.11
CA HIS A 22 6.63 10.24 13.18
C HIS A 22 6.11 11.64 13.46
N ILE A 23 6.46 12.18 14.62
CA ILE A 23 6.31 13.59 14.89
C ILE A 23 7.62 14.27 14.49
N VAL A 24 7.60 15.02 13.42
CA VAL A 24 8.76 15.81 12.99
C VAL A 24 8.53 17.25 13.41
N ARG A 25 9.44 17.79 14.20
CA ARG A 25 9.46 19.23 14.49
C ARG A 25 9.99 19.95 13.27
N GLY A 26 9.14 20.75 12.63
CA GLY A 26 9.54 21.65 11.56
C GLY A 26 9.86 23.04 12.12
N ARG A 27 10.42 23.89 11.25
CA ARG A 27 10.56 25.32 11.51
C ARG A 27 9.37 26.05 10.89
N ILE A 28 8.92 27.12 11.52
CA ILE A 28 7.99 28.05 10.86
C ILE A 28 8.70 28.68 9.64
N PRO A 29 7.95 29.13 8.62
CA PRO A 29 8.54 29.71 7.40
C PRO A 29 9.53 30.84 7.68
N GLU A 30 9.26 31.67 8.68
CA GLU A 30 10.09 32.80 9.09
C GLU A 30 11.43 32.36 9.71
N ALA A 31 11.50 31.14 10.20
CA ALA A 31 12.68 30.57 10.85
C ALA A 31 13.52 29.64 9.96
N ILE A 32 13.13 29.45 8.70
CA ILE A 32 13.82 28.51 7.78
C ILE A 32 15.33 28.84 7.66
N ASN A 33 15.67 30.11 7.57
CA ASN A 33 17.04 30.59 7.37
C ASN A 33 17.79 30.90 8.69
N LYS A 34 17.14 30.72 9.86
CA LYS A 34 17.83 30.92 11.13
C LYS A 34 18.83 29.80 11.40
N ARG A 35 19.97 30.15 11.98
CA ARG A 35 20.93 29.15 12.47
C ARG A 35 20.35 28.37 13.63
N VAL A 36 20.82 27.15 13.83
CA VAL A 36 20.28 26.22 14.86
C VAL A 36 20.41 26.84 16.28
N ASP A 37 21.52 27.55 16.53
CA ASP A 37 21.81 28.24 17.78
C ASP A 37 20.93 29.48 18.05
N GLN A 38 20.24 29.97 17.02
CA GLN A 38 19.35 31.13 17.06
C GLN A 38 17.86 30.77 17.06
N LEU A 39 17.54 29.46 17.07
CA LEU A 39 16.15 29.01 17.07
C LEU A 39 15.52 29.16 18.46
N LEU A 40 14.44 29.89 18.51
CA LEU A 40 13.56 29.99 19.69
C LEU A 40 12.57 28.79 19.71
N GLU A 41 11.98 28.50 20.86
CA GLU A 41 10.93 27.49 20.96
C GLU A 41 9.71 27.83 20.09
N SER A 42 9.38 29.11 19.95
CA SER A 42 8.34 29.60 19.05
C SER A 42 8.62 29.31 17.57
N ASP A 43 9.89 29.14 17.18
CA ASP A 43 10.29 28.81 15.82
C ASP A 43 10.16 27.31 15.49
N LYS A 44 9.91 26.48 16.52
CA LYS A 44 9.83 25.01 16.44
C LYS A 44 8.39 24.49 16.54
N THR A 45 7.42 25.29 16.21
CA THR A 45 6.00 25.04 16.53
C THR A 45 5.23 24.19 15.54
N MET A 46 5.85 23.74 14.44
CA MET A 46 5.14 22.88 13.47
C MET A 46 5.50 21.42 13.69
N TYR A 47 4.51 20.65 14.12
CA TYR A 47 4.59 19.19 14.23
C TYR A 47 3.96 18.57 13.00
N TYR A 48 4.72 17.71 12.32
CA TYR A 48 4.20 16.92 11.20
C TYR A 48 4.05 15.49 11.67
N GLU A 49 2.84 15.02 11.61
CA GLU A 49 2.51 13.66 11.97
C GLU A 49 2.46 12.80 10.70
N ARG A 50 3.31 11.78 10.67
CA ARG A 50 3.21 10.70 9.69
C ARG A 50 2.60 9.52 10.40
N MET A 51 1.53 8.98 9.86
CA MET A 51 0.83 7.86 10.45
C MET A 51 0.40 6.90 9.37
N ILE A 52 0.63 5.62 9.61
CA ILE A 52 -0.03 4.54 8.89
C ILE A 52 -0.73 3.66 9.91
N PHE A 53 -1.92 3.22 9.59
CA PHE A 53 -2.69 2.31 10.42
C PHE A 53 -3.38 1.26 9.57
N ASN A 54 -3.64 0.11 10.19
CA ASN A 54 -4.48 -0.95 9.65
C ASN A 54 -5.58 -1.25 10.67
N ILE A 55 -6.81 -1.38 10.19
CA ILE A 55 -7.96 -1.83 10.96
C ILE A 55 -8.41 -3.14 10.33
N GLU A 56 -8.25 -4.25 11.04
CA GLU A 56 -8.69 -5.56 10.60
C GLU A 56 -10.10 -5.87 11.07
N ILE A 57 -10.83 -6.59 10.25
CA ILE A 57 -12.18 -7.10 10.56
C ILE A 57 -12.12 -8.63 10.43
N PRO A 58 -11.75 -9.35 11.49
CA PRO A 58 -11.52 -10.80 11.44
C PRO A 58 -12.76 -11.64 11.15
N SER A 59 -13.94 -11.08 11.39
CA SER A 59 -15.23 -11.72 11.06
C SER A 59 -15.46 -11.81 9.55
N ILE A 60 -14.81 -10.93 8.77
CA ILE A 60 -14.86 -10.93 7.31
C ILE A 60 -13.51 -11.42 6.80
N HIS A 61 -13.46 -12.69 6.45
CA HIS A 61 -12.25 -13.34 5.98
C HIS A 61 -12.52 -14.30 4.83
N GLU A 62 -11.47 -14.61 4.08
CA GLU A 62 -11.48 -15.58 3.00
C GLU A 62 -10.19 -16.40 3.02
N ASP A 63 -10.31 -17.69 2.68
CA ASP A 63 -9.17 -18.56 2.44
C ASP A 63 -8.84 -18.55 0.95
N ILE A 64 -7.71 -17.95 0.60
CA ILE A 64 -7.29 -17.75 -0.77
C ILE A 64 -5.88 -18.30 -0.94
N ASN A 65 -5.73 -19.24 -1.89
CA ASN A 65 -4.45 -19.83 -2.24
C ASN A 65 -3.68 -20.37 -1.01
N GLY A 66 -4.41 -21.00 -0.08
CA GLY A 66 -3.85 -21.58 1.14
C GLY A 66 -3.55 -20.58 2.26
N ASN A 67 -3.93 -19.32 2.11
CA ASN A 67 -3.74 -18.28 3.12
C ASN A 67 -5.08 -17.72 3.59
N ARG A 68 -5.22 -17.55 4.89
CA ARG A 68 -6.33 -16.79 5.45
C ARG A 68 -6.05 -15.29 5.35
N LEU A 69 -6.97 -14.58 4.74
CA LEU A 69 -6.93 -13.14 4.55
C LEU A 69 -8.11 -12.49 5.25
N ASN A 70 -7.85 -11.52 6.11
CA ASN A 70 -8.89 -10.73 6.77
C ASN A 70 -9.15 -9.43 6.01
N LEU A 71 -10.41 -9.00 5.95
CA LEU A 71 -10.72 -7.67 5.45
C LEU A 71 -10.00 -6.62 6.30
N CYS A 72 -9.40 -5.65 5.65
CA CYS A 72 -8.59 -4.63 6.30
C CYS A 72 -8.78 -3.27 5.64
N ILE A 73 -8.85 -2.25 6.47
CA ILE A 73 -8.81 -0.86 6.06
C ILE A 73 -7.44 -0.29 6.45
N SER A 74 -6.69 0.16 5.46
CA SER A 74 -5.40 0.81 5.66
C SER A 74 -5.51 2.30 5.42
N GLY A 75 -4.98 3.10 6.32
CA GLY A 75 -4.94 4.55 6.17
C GLY A 75 -3.54 5.09 6.37
N CYS A 76 -3.21 6.13 5.60
CA CYS A 76 -1.95 6.84 5.69
C CYS A 76 -2.20 8.34 5.68
N LYS A 77 -1.70 9.03 6.72
CA LYS A 77 -1.49 10.47 6.72
C LYS A 77 -0.03 10.71 6.44
N SER A 78 0.28 11.15 5.22
CA SER A 78 1.66 11.37 4.81
C SER A 78 2.08 12.81 5.03
N TYR A 79 3.40 13.02 5.00
CA TYR A 79 4.01 14.32 5.00
C TYR A 79 3.80 15.01 3.64
N ALA A 80 2.65 15.61 3.46
CA ALA A 80 2.36 16.42 2.28
C ALA A 80 2.48 17.90 2.63
N ARG A 81 3.02 18.68 1.69
CA ARG A 81 3.14 20.15 1.84
C ARG A 81 1.80 20.79 2.19
N ASP A 82 0.72 20.24 1.66
CA ASP A 82 -0.64 20.72 1.90
C ASP A 82 -1.10 20.50 3.36
N ASN A 83 -0.53 19.53 4.07
CA ASN A 83 -0.83 19.29 5.48
C ASN A 83 -0.10 20.27 6.43
N LEU A 84 0.73 21.15 5.89
CA LEU A 84 1.54 22.13 6.62
C LEU A 84 0.87 23.49 6.79
N SER A 85 -0.15 23.77 5.99
CA SER A 85 -0.73 25.10 5.88
C SER A 85 -1.99 25.23 6.74
N GLY A 86 -1.87 25.90 7.89
CA GLY A 86 -2.96 26.49 8.66
C GLY A 86 -4.10 25.57 9.13
N LYS A 87 -4.78 25.98 10.19
CA LYS A 87 -5.87 25.21 10.83
C LYS A 87 -7.10 24.95 9.94
N MET A 88 -7.26 25.70 8.85
CA MET A 88 -8.42 25.62 7.93
C MET A 88 -8.09 24.93 6.62
N THR A 89 -6.87 24.43 6.42
CA THR A 89 -6.49 23.73 5.19
C THR A 89 -6.94 22.27 5.26
N ALA A 90 -7.58 21.80 4.20
CA ALA A 90 -8.00 20.41 4.08
C ALA A 90 -6.80 19.47 4.23
N GLN A 91 -6.91 18.52 5.16
CA GLN A 91 -5.89 17.52 5.39
C GLN A 91 -6.03 16.38 4.39
N ARG A 92 -4.92 15.86 3.90
CA ARG A 92 -4.89 14.72 2.98
C ARG A 92 -4.73 13.42 3.74
N PHE A 93 -5.61 12.48 3.44
CA PHE A 93 -5.56 11.10 3.91
C PHE A 93 -5.64 10.17 2.69
N ASN A 94 -4.80 9.15 2.67
CA ASN A 94 -4.94 8.06 1.74
C ASN A 94 -5.56 6.89 2.48
N LEU A 95 -6.69 6.40 2.00
CA LEU A 95 -7.35 5.20 2.49
C LEU A 95 -7.37 4.14 1.40
N ALA A 96 -7.19 2.90 1.78
CA ALA A 96 -7.40 1.75 0.93
C ALA A 96 -8.13 0.68 1.71
N ILE A 97 -8.98 -0.06 1.01
CA ILE A 97 -9.70 -1.21 1.54
C ILE A 97 -9.32 -2.45 0.75
N GLY A 98 -9.14 -3.57 1.43
CA GLY A 98 -8.77 -4.82 0.81
C GLY A 98 -8.53 -5.91 1.83
N PHE A 99 -7.76 -6.93 1.47
CA PHE A 99 -7.48 -8.07 2.33
C PHE A 99 -6.03 -8.10 2.78
N LEU A 100 -5.81 -8.37 4.06
CA LEU A 100 -4.49 -8.49 4.66
C LEU A 100 -4.15 -9.98 4.82
N ASN A 101 -3.01 -10.39 4.24
CA ASN A 101 -2.48 -11.73 4.43
C ASN A 101 -1.77 -11.82 5.79
N LEU A 102 -2.35 -12.59 6.72
CA LEU A 102 -1.80 -12.77 8.07
C LEU A 102 -0.65 -13.77 8.12
N ALA A 103 -0.64 -14.74 7.20
CA ALA A 103 0.43 -15.73 7.12
C ALA A 103 1.75 -15.12 6.62
N CYS A 104 1.66 -14.06 5.86
CA CYS A 104 2.80 -13.34 5.37
C CYS A 104 3.13 -12.16 6.30
N THR A 105 4.32 -12.18 6.90
CA THR A 105 4.83 -11.06 7.72
C THR A 105 4.95 -9.75 6.93
N ASN A 106 4.56 -9.75 5.65
CA ASN A 106 4.68 -8.62 4.73
C ASN A 106 3.74 -7.48 5.07
N GLN A 107 2.61 -7.77 5.73
CA GLN A 107 1.63 -6.78 6.18
C GLN A 107 1.16 -5.83 5.05
N CYS A 108 1.30 -6.27 3.81
CA CYS A 108 0.82 -5.53 2.66
C CYS A 108 -0.65 -5.83 2.43
N LEU A 109 -1.40 -4.77 2.21
CA LEU A 109 -2.80 -4.86 1.87
C LEU A 109 -2.92 -5.25 0.40
N SER A 110 -3.57 -6.39 0.13
CA SER A 110 -4.07 -6.71 -1.20
C SER A 110 -5.36 -5.93 -1.41
N THR A 111 -5.41 -5.09 -2.42
CA THR A 111 -6.63 -4.36 -2.78
C THR A 111 -6.90 -4.57 -4.27
N ASP A 112 -8.16 -4.39 -4.70
CA ASP A 112 -8.53 -4.39 -6.12
C ASP A 112 -8.07 -3.13 -6.87
N GLY A 113 -7.08 -2.43 -6.32
CA GLY A 113 -6.65 -1.13 -6.77
C GLY A 113 -7.48 0.01 -6.16
N TYR A 114 -8.43 -0.31 -5.29
CA TYR A 114 -9.33 0.69 -4.73
C TYR A 114 -8.66 1.47 -3.59
N LYS A 115 -8.28 2.67 -3.94
CA LYS A 115 -7.63 3.62 -3.05
C LYS A 115 -8.22 5.00 -3.30
N GLU A 116 -8.53 5.71 -2.24
CA GLU A 116 -8.98 7.09 -2.33
C GLU A 116 -8.04 8.04 -1.58
N GLU A 117 -7.77 9.20 -2.20
CA GLU A 117 -7.20 10.35 -1.52
C GLU A 117 -8.32 11.22 -0.99
N ILE A 118 -8.56 11.15 0.31
CA ILE A 118 -9.56 11.95 0.99
C ILE A 118 -8.96 13.29 1.40
N ARG A 119 -9.67 14.37 1.09
CA ARG A 119 -9.37 15.71 1.59
C ARG A 119 -10.46 16.12 2.56
N ALA A 120 -10.11 16.22 3.83
CA ALA A 120 -11.06 16.54 4.89
C ALA A 120 -10.66 17.82 5.62
N THR A 121 -11.63 18.68 5.88
CA THR A 121 -11.50 19.86 6.71
C THR A 121 -11.98 19.62 8.14
N SER A 122 -12.75 18.56 8.33
CA SER A 122 -13.30 18.16 9.63
C SER A 122 -13.30 16.64 9.81
N ALA A 123 -13.43 16.20 11.05
CA ALA A 123 -13.62 14.78 11.36
C ALA A 123 -14.90 14.21 10.72
N ARG A 124 -15.94 15.03 10.57
CA ARG A 124 -17.20 14.65 9.92
C ARG A 124 -16.99 14.39 8.42
N ASP A 125 -16.24 15.25 7.73
CA ASP A 125 -15.93 15.06 6.31
C ASP A 125 -15.15 13.76 6.10
N LEU A 126 -14.14 13.52 6.96
CA LEU A 126 -13.35 12.29 6.90
C LEU A 126 -14.22 11.06 7.14
N TYR A 127 -15.11 11.10 8.13
CA TYR A 127 -16.04 10.01 8.44
C TYR A 127 -16.94 9.71 7.23
N GLN A 128 -17.59 10.73 6.66
CA GLN A 128 -18.51 10.56 5.53
C GLN A 128 -17.77 10.00 4.29
N SER A 129 -16.63 10.58 3.92
CA SER A 129 -15.83 10.09 2.80
C SER A 129 -15.34 8.65 3.01
N THR A 130 -15.11 8.25 4.26
CA THR A 130 -14.75 6.86 4.58
C THR A 130 -15.93 5.91 4.37
N LEU A 131 -17.15 6.30 4.74
CA LEU A 131 -18.35 5.49 4.45
C LEU A 131 -18.60 5.38 2.95
N ASP A 132 -18.41 6.47 2.19
CA ASP A 132 -18.55 6.46 0.75
C ASP A 132 -17.54 5.50 0.10
N LEU A 133 -16.28 5.47 0.56
CA LEU A 133 -15.27 4.49 0.16
C LEU A 133 -15.75 3.05 0.39
N PHE A 134 -16.29 2.76 1.58
CA PHE A 134 -16.74 1.41 1.92
C PHE A 134 -17.91 0.97 1.02
N SER A 135 -18.84 1.86 0.72
CA SER A 135 -20.01 1.57 -0.13
C SER A 135 -19.64 1.26 -1.58
N GLN A 136 -18.50 1.75 -2.05
CA GLN A 136 -18.01 1.55 -3.43
C GLN A 136 -17.15 0.29 -3.57
N TYR A 137 -16.65 -0.25 -2.48
CA TYR A 137 -15.76 -1.41 -2.52
C TYR A 137 -16.52 -2.70 -2.82
N ASN A 138 -16.10 -3.42 -3.86
CA ASN A 138 -16.69 -4.68 -4.28
C ASN A 138 -15.85 -5.87 -3.81
N VAL A 139 -16.20 -6.42 -2.64
CA VAL A 139 -15.53 -7.56 -2.01
C VAL A 139 -15.48 -8.79 -2.94
N ALA A 140 -16.62 -9.14 -3.56
CA ALA A 140 -16.72 -10.34 -4.40
C ALA A 140 -15.78 -10.26 -5.63
N ARG A 141 -15.74 -9.09 -6.28
CA ARG A 141 -14.82 -8.83 -7.40
C ARG A 141 -13.36 -8.97 -6.94
N HIS A 142 -13.03 -8.40 -5.80
CA HIS A 142 -11.67 -8.46 -5.27
C HIS A 142 -11.24 -9.90 -4.95
N ILE A 143 -12.09 -10.69 -4.29
CA ILE A 143 -11.84 -12.10 -4.01
C ILE A 143 -11.61 -12.89 -5.31
N HIS A 144 -12.44 -12.64 -6.32
CA HIS A 144 -12.29 -13.28 -7.63
C HIS A 144 -10.92 -12.96 -8.26
N LEU A 145 -10.50 -11.70 -8.24
CA LEU A 145 -9.18 -11.28 -8.74
C LEU A 145 -8.04 -11.98 -7.99
N MET A 146 -8.09 -12.03 -6.66
CA MET A 146 -7.04 -12.70 -5.86
C MET A 146 -6.98 -14.21 -6.14
N ARG A 147 -8.12 -14.87 -6.31
CA ARG A 147 -8.17 -16.30 -6.68
C ARG A 147 -7.57 -16.53 -8.06
N SER A 148 -7.81 -15.64 -9.01
CA SER A 148 -7.24 -15.76 -10.36
C SER A 148 -5.71 -15.72 -10.36
N LEU A 149 -5.08 -14.97 -9.44
CA LEU A 149 -3.64 -14.95 -9.29
C LEU A 149 -3.07 -16.34 -8.90
N GLY A 150 -3.79 -17.12 -8.11
CA GLY A 150 -3.38 -18.48 -7.74
C GLY A 150 -3.45 -19.47 -8.89
N ASN A 151 -4.34 -19.22 -9.84
CA ASN A 151 -4.59 -20.12 -10.97
C ASN A 151 -3.68 -19.84 -12.18
N THR A 152 -3.00 -18.71 -12.23
CA THR A 152 -2.12 -18.32 -13.32
C THR A 152 -0.68 -18.63 -12.98
N MET A 153 -0.04 -19.47 -13.79
CA MET A 153 1.33 -19.93 -13.58
C MET A 153 2.33 -19.17 -14.45
N LEU A 154 3.48 -18.89 -13.89
CA LEU A 154 4.66 -18.32 -14.54
C LEU A 154 5.78 -19.35 -14.58
N SER A 155 6.37 -19.60 -15.74
CA SER A 155 7.68 -20.24 -15.77
C SER A 155 8.76 -19.30 -15.22
N GLU A 156 9.83 -19.87 -14.67
CA GLU A 156 10.97 -19.10 -14.18
C GLU A 156 11.55 -18.18 -15.28
N HIS A 157 11.58 -18.66 -16.52
CA HIS A 157 12.02 -17.86 -17.67
C HIS A 157 11.17 -16.59 -17.83
N ARG A 158 9.84 -16.69 -17.80
CA ARG A 158 8.93 -15.53 -17.86
C ARG A 158 9.09 -14.63 -16.65
N PHE A 159 9.23 -15.20 -15.46
CA PHE A 159 9.51 -14.43 -14.24
C PHE A 159 10.77 -13.59 -14.37
N CYS A 160 11.89 -14.18 -14.84
CA CYS A 160 13.13 -13.46 -15.08
C CYS A 160 12.98 -12.35 -16.13
N GLN A 161 12.23 -12.61 -17.21
CA GLN A 161 11.93 -11.58 -18.21
C GLN A 161 11.13 -10.41 -17.63
N ILE A 162 10.11 -10.71 -16.80
CA ILE A 162 9.30 -9.68 -16.13
C ILE A 162 10.19 -8.82 -15.22
N LEU A 163 11.01 -9.43 -14.37
CA LEU A 163 11.92 -8.69 -13.48
C LEU A 163 12.90 -7.81 -14.28
N GLY A 164 13.47 -8.35 -15.37
CA GLY A 164 14.34 -7.59 -16.26
C GLY A 164 13.64 -6.37 -16.87
N ARG A 165 12.40 -6.53 -17.34
CA ARG A 165 11.60 -5.43 -17.90
C ARG A 165 11.19 -4.41 -16.84
N MET A 166 10.84 -4.83 -15.63
CA MET A 166 10.54 -3.95 -14.51
C MET A 166 11.77 -3.09 -14.15
N ARG A 167 12.97 -3.69 -14.18
CA ARG A 167 14.21 -2.95 -13.95
C ARG A 167 14.48 -1.92 -15.05
N LEU A 168 14.36 -2.32 -16.31
CA LEU A 168 14.54 -1.41 -17.45
C LEU A 168 13.56 -0.24 -17.44
N TYR A 169 12.32 -0.46 -16.98
CA TYR A 169 11.31 0.60 -16.85
C TYR A 169 11.83 1.79 -16.04
N ASN A 170 12.56 1.56 -14.96
CA ASN A 170 13.08 2.61 -14.09
C ASN A 170 14.11 3.54 -14.80
N TYR A 171 14.70 3.08 -15.91
CA TYR A 171 15.67 3.82 -16.69
C TYR A 171 15.11 4.41 -18.00
N LEU A 172 13.83 4.14 -18.30
CA LEU A 172 13.20 4.72 -19.48
C LEU A 172 13.02 6.24 -19.33
N PRO A 173 13.14 7.00 -20.42
CA PRO A 173 12.74 8.40 -20.43
C PRO A 173 11.29 8.57 -20.00
N GLN A 174 10.98 9.65 -19.25
CA GLN A 174 9.62 9.90 -18.73
C GLN A 174 8.52 9.83 -19.81
N ALA A 175 8.82 10.31 -21.02
CA ALA A 175 7.86 10.26 -22.14
C ALA A 175 7.50 8.83 -22.55
N GLN A 176 8.40 7.86 -22.37
CA GLN A 176 8.15 6.45 -22.62
C GLN A 176 7.45 5.79 -21.43
N GLN A 177 7.87 6.11 -20.19
CA GLN A 177 7.20 5.61 -18.98
C GLN A 177 5.71 5.97 -18.96
N ARG A 178 5.33 7.19 -19.38
CA ARG A 178 3.93 7.66 -19.43
C ARG A 178 3.04 6.87 -20.40
N LYS A 179 3.63 6.13 -21.33
CA LYS A 179 2.90 5.29 -22.31
C LYS A 179 2.69 3.85 -21.79
N LEU A 180 3.30 3.50 -20.68
CA LEU A 180 3.25 2.18 -20.07
C LEU A 180 2.42 2.23 -18.77
N PRO A 181 1.88 1.11 -18.30
CA PRO A 181 1.31 1.00 -16.98
C PRO A 181 2.32 1.49 -15.93
N ARG A 182 1.80 2.25 -14.95
CA ARG A 182 2.66 2.81 -13.91
C ARG A 182 3.28 1.71 -13.07
N LEU A 183 4.59 1.81 -12.84
CA LEU A 183 5.33 0.90 -11.98
C LEU A 183 6.01 1.70 -10.86
N LEU A 184 5.74 1.34 -9.60
CA LEU A 184 6.24 2.06 -8.42
C LEU A 184 7.37 1.32 -7.70
N ILE A 185 7.72 0.11 -8.13
CA ILE A 185 8.82 -0.67 -7.56
C ILE A 185 10.17 -0.05 -7.95
N THR A 186 11.10 0.01 -6.99
CA THR A 186 12.45 0.52 -7.20
C THR A 186 13.44 -0.59 -7.54
N ASP A 187 14.61 -0.25 -8.08
CA ASP A 187 15.68 -1.22 -8.37
C ASP A 187 16.10 -2.03 -7.15
N SER A 188 16.22 -1.39 -5.98
CA SER A 188 16.56 -2.11 -4.75
C SER A 188 15.46 -3.10 -4.35
N GLN A 189 14.20 -2.76 -4.59
CA GLN A 189 13.08 -3.66 -4.35
C GLN A 189 13.04 -4.82 -5.36
N ILE A 190 13.36 -4.59 -6.62
CA ILE A 190 13.50 -5.66 -7.63
C ILE A 190 14.61 -6.64 -7.22
N ASN A 191 15.74 -6.13 -6.72
CA ASN A 191 16.81 -6.97 -6.19
C ASN A 191 16.34 -7.80 -4.96
N ASN A 192 15.50 -7.22 -4.09
CA ASN A 192 14.92 -7.94 -2.97
C ASN A 192 13.93 -9.03 -3.42
N VAL A 193 13.14 -8.79 -4.48
CA VAL A 193 12.29 -9.81 -5.11
C VAL A 193 13.14 -11.00 -5.59
N ALA A 194 14.21 -10.73 -6.35
CA ALA A 194 15.10 -11.77 -6.86
C ALA A 194 15.77 -12.57 -5.72
N ARG A 195 16.20 -11.87 -4.66
CA ARG A 195 16.82 -12.51 -3.49
C ARG A 195 15.81 -13.38 -2.75
N ALA A 196 14.59 -12.89 -2.51
CA ALA A 196 13.55 -13.66 -1.83
C ALA A 196 13.16 -14.91 -2.66
N TYR A 197 13.07 -14.80 -3.98
CA TYR A 197 12.78 -15.93 -4.86
C TYR A 197 13.79 -17.08 -4.70
N ILE A 198 15.08 -16.75 -4.52
CA ILE A 198 16.15 -17.75 -4.40
C ILE A 198 16.31 -18.30 -2.98
N HIS A 199 16.12 -17.47 -1.95
CA HIS A 199 16.55 -17.79 -0.59
C HIS A 199 15.42 -17.96 0.43
N ASP A 200 14.19 -17.57 0.10
CA ASP A 200 13.05 -17.73 0.99
C ASP A 200 12.42 -19.10 0.75
N ASP A 201 12.38 -19.94 1.79
CA ASP A 201 11.85 -21.31 1.74
C ASP A 201 10.39 -21.37 1.24
N ASN A 202 9.61 -20.29 1.39
CA ASN A 202 8.26 -20.21 0.85
C ASN A 202 8.21 -20.18 -0.68
N PHE A 203 9.31 -19.81 -1.34
CA PHE A 203 9.41 -19.71 -2.80
C PHE A 203 10.43 -20.69 -3.38
N ALA A 204 11.37 -21.19 -2.58
CA ALA A 204 12.38 -22.15 -3.00
C ALA A 204 11.73 -23.52 -3.35
N GLY A 205 12.14 -24.10 -4.43
CA GLY A 205 11.76 -25.50 -4.78
C GLY A 205 10.51 -25.67 -5.64
N ASN A 206 9.99 -24.62 -6.26
CA ASN A 206 8.82 -24.68 -7.15
C ASN A 206 9.08 -25.24 -8.56
N ASN A 207 10.10 -26.08 -8.74
CA ASN A 207 10.41 -26.77 -10.02
C ASN A 207 10.44 -25.86 -11.26
N GLY A 208 10.82 -24.58 -11.09
CA GLY A 208 10.89 -23.60 -12.17
C GLY A 208 9.54 -22.95 -12.56
N GLU A 209 8.51 -23.14 -11.75
CA GLU A 209 7.20 -22.49 -11.92
C GLU A 209 6.76 -21.82 -10.63
N LEU A 210 6.11 -20.65 -10.76
CA LEU A 210 5.49 -19.96 -9.63
C LEU A 210 4.11 -19.43 -10.04
N SER A 211 3.17 -19.40 -9.10
CA SER A 211 1.88 -18.76 -9.37
C SER A 211 2.01 -17.23 -9.36
N MET A 212 1.10 -16.54 -10.04
CA MET A 212 1.00 -15.07 -9.94
C MET A 212 0.73 -14.61 -8.52
N TRP A 213 0.10 -15.45 -7.69
CA TRP A 213 -0.05 -15.19 -6.25
C TRP A 213 1.31 -15.15 -5.53
N MET A 214 2.21 -16.07 -5.83
CA MET A 214 3.58 -16.05 -5.30
C MET A 214 4.36 -14.84 -5.79
N PHE A 215 4.24 -14.51 -7.09
CA PHE A 215 4.82 -13.30 -7.66
C PHE A 215 4.32 -12.04 -6.94
N TYR A 216 3.01 -11.93 -6.71
CA TYR A 216 2.41 -10.85 -5.93
C TYR A 216 3.01 -10.76 -4.52
N ASN A 217 3.14 -11.90 -3.81
CA ASN A 217 3.73 -11.94 -2.47
C ASN A 217 5.22 -11.53 -2.47
N LEU A 218 5.99 -11.87 -3.50
CA LEU A 218 7.38 -11.41 -3.66
C LEU A 218 7.46 -9.88 -3.79
N ILE A 219 6.58 -9.27 -4.62
CA ILE A 219 6.55 -7.81 -4.79
C ILE A 219 6.12 -7.12 -3.50
N THR A 220 5.07 -7.61 -2.84
CA THR A 220 4.60 -7.03 -1.58
C THR A 220 5.61 -7.22 -0.46
N GLY A 221 6.35 -8.33 -0.44
CA GLY A 221 7.47 -8.55 0.46
C GLY A 221 8.57 -7.50 0.30
N ALA A 222 8.93 -7.18 -0.93
CA ALA A 222 9.91 -6.13 -1.23
C ALA A 222 9.41 -4.73 -0.83
N ASN A 223 8.09 -4.51 -0.79
CA ASN A 223 7.49 -3.23 -0.39
C ASN A 223 7.72 -2.86 1.08
N LYS A 224 8.09 -3.82 1.94
CA LYS A 224 8.48 -3.56 3.35
C LYS A 224 9.57 -2.50 3.49
N SER A 225 10.45 -2.39 2.51
CA SER A 225 11.53 -1.38 2.49
C SER A 225 11.05 0.02 2.10
N SER A 226 9.77 0.20 1.84
CA SER A 226 9.21 1.50 1.43
C SER A 226 9.07 2.45 2.60
N TYR A 227 9.26 3.75 2.31
CA TYR A 227 8.86 4.80 3.24
C TYR A 227 7.34 4.82 3.40
N LEU A 228 6.87 5.24 4.58
CA LEU A 228 5.44 5.31 4.92
C LEU A 228 4.60 6.03 3.87
N ASP A 229 5.12 7.13 3.32
CA ASP A 229 4.42 7.96 2.32
C ASP A 229 4.14 7.21 1.01
N THR A 230 4.93 6.19 0.71
CA THR A 230 4.85 5.43 -0.55
C THR A 230 4.35 4.02 -0.36
N PHE A 231 4.33 3.51 0.88
CA PHE A 231 3.99 2.13 1.18
C PHE A 231 2.60 1.73 0.65
N LEU A 232 1.56 2.50 1.01
CA LEU A 232 0.19 2.19 0.60
C LEU A 232 0.02 2.26 -0.92
N GLY A 233 0.58 3.30 -1.56
CA GLY A 233 0.55 3.43 -3.02
C GLY A 233 1.24 2.28 -3.75
N ARG A 234 2.35 1.77 -3.21
CA ARG A 234 3.05 0.62 -3.77
C ARG A 234 2.32 -0.69 -3.52
N SER A 235 1.62 -0.84 -2.40
CA SER A 235 0.78 -2.02 -2.15
C SER A 235 -0.35 -2.11 -3.17
N VAL A 236 -1.05 -1.02 -3.44
CA VAL A 236 -2.08 -0.95 -4.49
C VAL A 236 -1.46 -1.25 -5.86
N ASN A 237 -0.32 -0.64 -6.18
CA ASN A 237 0.35 -0.85 -7.47
C ASN A 237 0.83 -2.30 -7.65
N ALA A 238 1.24 -2.99 -6.59
CA ALA A 238 1.59 -4.41 -6.67
C ALA A 238 0.39 -5.26 -7.13
N THR A 239 -0.82 -4.94 -6.65
CA THR A 239 -2.05 -5.60 -7.10
C THR A 239 -2.34 -5.28 -8.57
N GLU A 240 -2.30 -4.00 -8.97
CA GLU A 240 -2.52 -3.57 -10.35
C GLU A 240 -1.58 -4.26 -11.34
N VAL A 241 -0.29 -4.32 -11.00
CA VAL A 241 0.73 -4.98 -11.83
C VAL A 241 0.47 -6.48 -11.94
N SER A 242 0.16 -7.15 -10.82
CA SER A 242 -0.06 -8.60 -10.81
C SER A 242 -1.33 -8.97 -11.59
N VAL A 243 -2.40 -8.22 -11.43
CA VAL A 243 -3.66 -8.42 -12.18
C VAL A 243 -3.44 -8.16 -13.68
N GLY A 244 -2.82 -7.03 -14.05
CA GLY A 244 -2.55 -6.72 -15.45
C GLY A 244 -1.65 -7.74 -16.15
N LEU A 245 -0.65 -8.29 -15.43
CA LEU A 245 0.17 -9.40 -15.96
C LEU A 245 -0.65 -10.68 -16.10
N THR A 246 -1.54 -10.99 -15.16
CA THR A 246 -2.43 -12.16 -15.23
C THR A 246 -3.34 -12.07 -16.46
N GLU A 247 -3.95 -10.93 -16.69
CA GLU A 247 -4.79 -10.67 -17.88
C GLU A 247 -4.00 -10.82 -19.17
N ALA A 248 -2.78 -10.26 -19.23
CA ALA A 248 -1.92 -10.36 -20.42
C ALA A 248 -1.39 -11.78 -20.68
N LEU A 249 -1.37 -12.66 -19.69
CA LEU A 249 -0.92 -14.05 -19.84
C LEU A 249 -2.06 -14.99 -20.25
N ASN A 250 -3.30 -14.63 -19.91
CA ASN A 250 -4.49 -15.44 -20.18
C ASN A 250 -5.26 -14.99 -21.44
N GLY A 251 -4.95 -13.83 -22.01
CA GLY A 251 -5.51 -13.30 -23.27
C GLY A 251 -4.63 -13.60 -24.44
#